data_5a342d22a225891eb0bf5c595fb3d12f
#
_entry.id   5a342d22a225891eb0bf5c595fb3d12f
#
_cell.length_a   1.000
_cell.length_b   1.000
_cell.length_c   1.000
_cell.angle_alpha   90.00
_cell.angle_beta   90.00
_cell.angle_gamma   90.00
#
_symmetry.space_group_name_H-M   'P 1'
#
loop_
_entity.id
_entity.type
_entity.pdbx_description
1 polymer ?
#
loop_
_entity_poly.entity_id
_entity_poly.type
_entity_poly.pdbx_seq_one_letter_code
_entity_poly.pdbx_strand_id
1 'polypeptide(L)'
;LHASYRRQRQMCIRDRAADIFHLKVDIAFGGMDQRKAHMYMRDVADRNKWTKATCIHTPMISGLKGRRGGRMEVFDHKMSKSDPANAIILHDSAKSLSKKLRKAYLDQNDADSPVYEIARHIIIPTLGELKVTPKPEFGEPTTWSDVDKLAKAVIEGEVHPFDLKMGVAEGLSSVLAPLRSHFDDNPQKLQKMLEITGK
;
A
#
# COMPACT_ATOMS: atom_id res chain seq x y z
N LEU A 1 6.50 2.71 29.21
CA LEU A 1 5.89 2.37 27.91
C LEU A 1 6.91 2.29 26.76
N HIS A 2 7.85 3.25 26.63
CA HIS A 2 8.85 3.24 25.56
C HIS A 2 9.89 2.10 25.66
N ALA A 3 10.27 1.67 26.85
CA ALA A 3 11.26 0.60 27.04
C ALA A 3 10.70 -0.79 26.71
N SER A 4 9.43 -1.06 27.04
CA SER A 4 8.75 -2.31 26.70
C SER A 4 8.52 -2.44 25.20
N TYR A 5 8.14 -1.35 24.52
CA TYR A 5 7.97 -1.28 23.07
C TYR A 5 9.28 -1.51 22.30
N ARG A 6 10.39 -0.94 22.79
CA ARG A 6 11.73 -1.20 22.20
C ARG A 6 12.16 -2.65 22.35
N ARG A 7 11.91 -3.30 23.51
CA ARG A 7 12.23 -4.72 23.73
C ARG A 7 11.41 -5.63 22.82
N GLN A 8 10.10 -5.36 22.68
CA GLN A 8 9.22 -6.13 21.84
C GLN A 8 9.59 -6.03 20.36
N ARG A 9 9.99 -4.85 19.89
CA ARG A 9 10.52 -4.63 18.54
C ARG A 9 11.83 -5.37 18.27
N GLN A 10 12.76 -5.38 19.21
CA GLN A 10 14.03 -6.12 19.09
C GLN A 10 13.80 -7.61 19.10
N MET A 11 12.86 -8.12 19.89
CA MET A 11 12.47 -9.53 19.91
C MET A 11 11.91 -9.95 18.57
N CYS A 12 10.95 -9.23 18.00
CA CYS A 12 10.41 -9.54 16.67
C CYS A 12 11.46 -9.53 15.55
N ILE A 13 12.47 -8.67 15.58
CA ILE A 13 13.56 -8.64 14.59
C ILE A 13 14.43 -9.88 14.70
N ARG A 14 14.79 -10.29 15.91
CA ARG A 14 15.61 -11.47 16.17
C ARG A 14 14.88 -12.74 15.81
N ASP A 15 13.62 -12.88 16.22
CA ASP A 15 12.78 -14.04 15.94
C ASP A 15 12.64 -14.26 14.43
N ARG A 16 12.36 -13.20 13.66
CA ARG A 16 12.26 -13.30 12.21
C ARG A 16 13.57 -13.65 11.53
N ALA A 17 14.69 -13.13 12.03
CA ALA A 17 16.00 -13.52 11.51
C ALA A 17 16.30 -15.00 11.82
N ALA A 18 15.94 -15.47 13.01
CA ALA A 18 16.07 -16.87 13.40
C ALA A 18 15.21 -17.79 12.55
N ASP A 19 13.96 -17.40 12.26
CA ASP A 19 13.05 -18.16 11.40
C ASP A 19 13.63 -18.39 10.01
N ILE A 20 14.27 -17.39 9.41
CA ILE A 20 14.90 -17.49 8.09
C ILE A 20 15.99 -18.59 8.09
N PHE A 21 16.80 -18.65 9.13
CA PHE A 21 17.83 -19.69 9.26
C PHE A 21 17.23 -21.06 9.60
N HIS A 22 16.28 -21.09 10.52
CA HIS A 22 15.64 -22.33 10.95
C HIS A 22 14.88 -23.01 9.80
N LEU A 23 14.17 -22.22 8.99
CA LEU A 23 13.43 -22.72 7.83
C LEU A 23 14.29 -22.91 6.59
N LYS A 24 15.58 -22.56 6.65
CA LYS A 24 16.53 -22.62 5.51
C LYS A 24 16.00 -21.91 4.27
N VAL A 25 15.52 -20.67 4.46
CA VAL A 25 14.89 -19.87 3.42
C VAL A 25 15.95 -19.38 2.43
N ASP A 26 15.75 -19.60 1.14
CA ASP A 26 16.59 -19.06 0.06
C ASP A 26 16.19 -17.63 -0.33
N ILE A 27 14.88 -17.35 -0.34
CA ILE A 27 14.32 -16.05 -0.68
C ILE A 27 13.39 -15.59 0.44
N ALA A 28 13.76 -14.49 1.12
CA ALA A 28 12.94 -13.85 2.13
C ALA A 28 12.19 -12.67 1.52
N PHE A 29 10.87 -12.80 1.39
CA PHE A 29 9.99 -11.77 0.83
C PHE A 29 9.23 -11.03 1.93
N GLY A 30 9.13 -9.69 1.82
CA GLY A 30 8.36 -8.89 2.77
C GLY A 30 8.22 -7.44 2.35
N GLY A 31 7.43 -6.68 3.11
CA GLY A 31 7.37 -5.24 2.94
C GLY A 31 8.66 -4.55 3.42
N MET A 32 8.84 -3.28 3.07
CA MET A 32 9.98 -2.47 3.48
C MET A 32 10.10 -2.37 5.03
N ASP A 33 9.00 -2.57 5.77
CA ASP A 33 8.99 -2.66 7.24
C ASP A 33 9.79 -3.86 7.77
N GLN A 34 9.97 -4.92 6.96
CA GLN A 34 10.75 -6.11 7.31
C GLN A 34 12.26 -5.95 7.03
N ARG A 35 12.66 -4.90 6.32
CA ARG A 35 14.04 -4.70 5.88
C ARG A 35 15.04 -4.74 7.04
N LYS A 36 14.69 -4.19 8.21
CA LYS A 36 15.57 -4.21 9.39
C LYS A 36 15.85 -5.63 9.89
N ALA A 37 14.85 -6.51 9.89
CA ALA A 37 15.01 -7.92 10.27
C ALA A 37 15.87 -8.67 9.24
N HIS A 38 15.64 -8.42 7.95
CA HIS A 38 16.42 -9.04 6.89
C HIS A 38 17.88 -8.58 6.89
N MET A 39 18.16 -7.30 7.15
CA MET A 39 19.54 -6.81 7.27
C MET A 39 20.23 -7.40 8.50
N TYR A 40 19.54 -7.46 9.64
CA TYR A 40 20.06 -8.12 10.84
C TYR A 40 20.40 -9.60 10.58
N MET A 41 19.53 -10.33 9.87
CA MET A 41 19.81 -11.70 9.43
C MET A 41 21.11 -11.78 8.61
N ARG A 42 21.32 -10.88 7.65
CA ARG A 42 22.52 -10.85 6.81
C ARG A 42 23.78 -10.58 7.64
N ASP A 43 23.71 -9.65 8.61
CA ASP A 43 24.83 -9.37 9.52
C ASP A 43 25.19 -10.60 10.40
N VAL A 44 24.17 -11.34 10.86
CA VAL A 44 24.37 -12.59 11.63
C VAL A 44 24.99 -13.67 10.75
N ALA A 45 24.52 -13.81 9.51
CA ALA A 45 25.07 -14.75 8.54
C ALA A 45 26.55 -14.48 8.26
N ASP A 46 26.95 -13.20 8.08
CA ASP A 46 28.34 -12.80 7.86
C ASP A 46 29.23 -13.22 9.02
N ARG A 47 28.81 -12.92 10.26
CA ARG A 47 29.58 -13.24 11.47
C ARG A 47 29.76 -14.73 11.68
N ASN A 48 28.79 -15.54 11.29
CA ASN A 48 28.81 -16.99 11.48
C ASN A 48 29.21 -17.77 10.22
N LYS A 49 29.50 -17.10 9.11
CA LYS A 49 29.80 -17.70 7.80
C LYS A 49 28.66 -18.61 7.30
N TRP A 50 27.42 -18.22 7.56
CA TRP A 50 26.24 -18.92 7.10
C TRP A 50 25.78 -18.40 5.74
N THR A 51 25.01 -19.22 5.02
CA THR A 51 24.38 -18.82 3.76
C THR A 51 23.37 -17.70 4.00
N LYS A 52 23.41 -16.67 3.14
CA LYS A 52 22.49 -15.54 3.20
C LYS A 52 21.29 -15.79 2.32
N ALA A 53 20.11 -15.58 2.83
CA ALA A 53 18.92 -15.50 2.00
C ALA A 53 18.93 -14.24 1.12
N THR A 54 18.39 -14.34 -0.08
CA THR A 54 18.06 -13.20 -0.94
C THR A 54 16.83 -12.50 -0.38
N CYS A 55 16.92 -11.18 -0.17
CA CYS A 55 15.83 -10.42 0.44
C CYS A 55 15.14 -9.54 -0.60
N ILE A 56 13.85 -9.75 -0.81
CA ILE A 56 13.01 -8.95 -1.71
C ILE A 56 12.04 -8.11 -0.87
N HIS A 57 12.00 -6.81 -1.13
CA HIS A 57 11.15 -5.88 -0.39
C HIS A 57 10.18 -5.18 -1.33
N THR A 58 8.89 -5.20 -0.96
CA THR A 58 7.88 -4.38 -1.63
C THR A 58 7.75 -3.02 -0.95
N PRO A 59 7.44 -1.96 -1.71
CA PRO A 59 7.10 -0.68 -1.13
C PRO A 59 5.87 -0.81 -0.21
N MET A 60 5.76 0.12 0.74
CA MET A 60 4.60 0.21 1.63
C MET A 60 3.64 1.25 1.09
N ILE A 61 2.35 1.01 1.26
CA ILE A 61 1.31 1.97 0.95
C ILE A 61 0.82 2.61 2.24
N SER A 62 0.86 3.93 2.27
CA SER A 62 0.39 4.73 3.39
C SER A 62 -1.13 4.63 3.55
N GLY A 63 -1.61 4.76 4.78
CA GLY A 63 -3.05 4.89 5.04
C GLY A 63 -3.63 6.14 4.37
N LEU A 64 -4.90 6.09 4.01
CA LEU A 64 -5.57 7.16 3.26
C LEU A 64 -5.60 8.52 3.96
N LYS A 65 -5.45 8.56 5.28
CA LYS A 65 -5.35 9.81 6.06
C LYS A 65 -3.99 10.51 5.90
N GLY A 66 -3.02 9.85 5.23
CA GLY A 66 -1.69 10.39 5.00
C GLY A 66 -0.83 10.47 6.27
N ARG A 67 0.35 11.05 6.11
CA ARG A 67 1.28 11.32 7.22
C ARG A 67 0.85 12.63 7.88
N ARG A 68 0.16 12.59 9.00
CA ARG A 68 -0.14 13.80 9.77
C ARG A 68 1.05 14.15 10.66
N GLY A 69 1.78 15.18 10.28
CA GLY A 69 2.71 16.00 11.05
C GLY A 69 3.60 15.31 12.11
N GLY A 70 4.92 15.49 11.98
CA GLY A 70 5.92 15.11 12.97
C GLY A 70 6.78 13.91 12.57
N ARG A 71 7.93 13.76 13.23
CA ARG A 71 8.92 12.68 13.08
C ARG A 71 8.41 11.29 13.53
N MET A 72 7.13 10.95 13.32
CA MET A 72 6.69 9.57 13.54
C MET A 72 7.32 8.68 12.48
N GLU A 73 7.82 7.52 12.90
CA GLU A 73 8.48 6.60 11.99
C GLU A 73 7.50 6.17 10.87
N VAL A 74 8.00 6.06 9.64
CA VAL A 74 7.27 5.67 8.42
C VAL A 74 6.34 4.46 8.62
N PHE A 75 6.62 3.63 9.61
CA PHE A 75 5.89 2.40 9.93
C PHE A 75 4.55 2.61 10.66
N ASP A 76 4.34 3.76 11.29
CA ASP A 76 3.12 4.04 12.05
C ASP A 76 1.97 4.53 11.15
N HIS A 77 2.27 4.83 9.89
CA HIS A 77 1.32 5.36 8.90
C HIS A 77 0.88 4.34 7.85
N LYS A 78 1.32 3.07 7.98
CA LYS A 78 0.93 2.04 7.01
C LYS A 78 -0.58 1.80 7.02
N MET A 79 -1.12 1.49 5.85
CA MET A 79 -2.50 1.06 5.71
C MET A 79 -2.77 -0.17 6.60
N SER A 80 -3.80 -0.11 7.44
CA SER A 80 -4.12 -1.19 8.37
C SER A 80 -5.62 -1.47 8.40
N LYS A 81 -5.99 -2.74 8.37
CA LYS A 81 -7.39 -3.19 8.51
C LYS A 81 -8.03 -2.84 9.86
N SER A 82 -7.22 -2.46 10.85
CA SER A 82 -7.72 -2.02 12.17
C SER A 82 -8.42 -0.65 12.12
N ASP A 83 -8.14 0.16 11.09
CA ASP A 83 -8.86 1.40 10.77
C ASP A 83 -9.43 1.30 9.35
N PRO A 84 -10.64 0.73 9.18
CA PRO A 84 -11.23 0.51 7.86
C PRO A 84 -11.47 1.80 7.06
N ALA A 85 -11.60 2.95 7.73
CA ALA A 85 -11.75 4.24 7.08
C ALA A 85 -10.42 4.76 6.50
N ASN A 86 -9.29 4.28 7.02
CA ASN A 86 -7.94 4.61 6.61
C ASN A 86 -7.33 3.56 5.65
N ALA A 87 -8.08 2.52 5.32
CA ALA A 87 -7.60 1.40 4.54
C ALA A 87 -8.52 1.08 3.36
N ILE A 88 -7.91 0.58 2.29
CA ILE A 88 -8.62 -0.06 1.19
C ILE A 88 -8.67 -1.56 1.48
N ILE A 89 -9.86 -2.12 1.43
CA ILE A 89 -10.11 -3.53 1.64
C ILE A 89 -10.43 -4.15 0.28
N LEU A 90 -9.91 -5.36 0.00
CA LEU A 90 -10.02 -5.99 -1.31
C LEU A 90 -11.45 -6.16 -1.82
N HIS A 91 -12.42 -6.31 -0.92
CA HIS A 91 -13.84 -6.42 -1.25
C HIS A 91 -14.61 -5.09 -1.13
N ASP A 92 -13.92 -3.94 -0.99
CA ASP A 92 -14.59 -2.64 -1.06
C ASP A 92 -15.31 -2.48 -2.39
N SER A 93 -16.58 -2.08 -2.35
CA SER A 93 -17.34 -1.76 -3.57
C SER A 93 -16.77 -0.52 -4.26
N ALA A 94 -17.02 -0.35 -5.56
CA ALA A 94 -16.61 0.84 -6.31
C ALA A 94 -17.08 2.15 -5.64
N LYS A 95 -18.31 2.14 -5.09
CA LYS A 95 -18.86 3.28 -4.33
C LYS A 95 -18.09 3.55 -3.04
N SER A 96 -17.67 2.48 -2.31
CA SER A 96 -16.85 2.60 -1.10
C SER A 96 -15.47 3.16 -1.43
N LEU A 97 -14.82 2.65 -2.48
CA LEU A 97 -13.53 3.14 -2.96
C LEU A 97 -13.57 4.63 -3.32
N SER A 98 -14.55 5.05 -4.12
CA SER A 98 -14.74 6.47 -4.49
C SER A 98 -14.95 7.35 -3.25
N LYS A 99 -15.76 6.90 -2.27
CA LYS A 99 -15.98 7.64 -1.02
C LYS A 99 -14.71 7.77 -0.18
N LYS A 100 -13.91 6.71 -0.09
CA LYS A 100 -12.65 6.68 0.67
C LYS A 100 -11.60 7.56 0.01
N LEU A 101 -11.39 7.39 -1.31
CA LEU A 101 -10.36 8.14 -2.05
C LEU A 101 -10.69 9.62 -2.18
N ARG A 102 -11.96 9.99 -2.30
CA ARG A 102 -12.38 11.40 -2.25
C ARG A 102 -11.89 12.10 -0.99
N LYS A 103 -11.88 11.41 0.15
CA LYS A 103 -11.43 11.93 1.45
C LYS A 103 -9.94 11.68 1.73
N ALA A 104 -9.25 10.93 0.86
CA ALA A 104 -7.85 10.60 1.06
C ALA A 104 -6.99 11.87 1.09
N TYR A 105 -5.95 11.81 1.90
CA TYR A 105 -4.94 12.85 1.93
C TYR A 105 -4.21 12.93 0.57
N LEU A 106 -4.03 14.13 0.11
CA LEU A 106 -3.24 14.46 -1.08
C LEU A 106 -2.59 15.82 -0.84
N ASP A 107 -1.28 15.81 -0.69
CA ASP A 107 -0.47 17.03 -0.77
C ASP A 107 0.15 17.09 -2.17
N GLN A 108 -0.06 18.20 -2.87
CA GLN A 108 0.45 18.41 -4.22
C GLN A 108 1.98 18.35 -4.28
N ASN A 109 2.64 18.76 -3.20
CA ASN A 109 4.11 18.78 -3.09
C ASN A 109 4.71 17.49 -2.49
N ASP A 110 3.87 16.54 -2.07
CA ASP A 110 4.30 15.26 -1.49
C ASP A 110 3.97 14.10 -2.43
N ALA A 111 4.94 13.71 -3.25
CA ALA A 111 4.83 12.58 -4.17
C ALA A 111 4.63 11.22 -3.45
N ASP A 112 4.79 11.19 -2.12
CA ASP A 112 4.53 10.04 -1.26
C ASP A 112 3.13 10.10 -0.62
N SER A 113 2.24 10.98 -1.09
CA SER A 113 0.84 10.95 -0.69
C SER A 113 0.18 9.63 -1.13
N PRO A 114 -0.72 9.05 -0.32
CA PRO A 114 -1.30 7.72 -0.58
C PRO A 114 -1.97 7.58 -1.95
N VAL A 115 -2.49 8.67 -2.51
CA VAL A 115 -3.09 8.67 -3.84
C VAL A 115 -2.05 8.41 -4.93
N TYR A 116 -0.87 9.06 -4.83
CA TYR A 116 0.24 8.82 -5.76
C TYR A 116 0.87 7.44 -5.54
N GLU A 117 1.02 6.99 -4.29
CA GLU A 117 1.54 5.64 -3.99
C GLU A 117 0.66 4.54 -4.60
N ILE A 118 -0.66 4.66 -4.52
CA ILE A 118 -1.60 3.71 -5.14
C ILE A 118 -1.47 3.72 -6.66
N ALA A 119 -1.40 4.89 -7.27
CA ALA A 119 -1.20 5.01 -8.71
C ALA A 119 0.12 4.36 -9.16
N ARG A 120 1.23 4.67 -8.44
CA ARG A 120 2.60 4.24 -8.76
C ARG A 120 2.80 2.75 -8.57
N HIS A 121 2.29 2.18 -7.47
CA HIS A 121 2.63 0.82 -7.06
C HIS A 121 1.56 -0.22 -7.39
N ILE A 122 0.34 0.21 -7.71
CA ILE A 122 -0.77 -0.70 -8.00
C ILE A 122 -1.32 -0.47 -9.40
N ILE A 123 -1.83 0.74 -9.72
CA ILE A 123 -2.62 0.95 -10.92
C ILE A 123 -1.74 0.89 -12.17
N ILE A 124 -0.73 1.75 -12.25
CA ILE A 124 0.13 1.83 -13.45
C ILE A 124 0.85 0.50 -13.73
N PRO A 125 1.45 -0.19 -12.74
CA PRO A 125 2.05 -1.50 -13.00
C PRO A 125 1.07 -2.57 -13.48
N THR A 126 -0.22 -2.47 -13.12
CA THR A 126 -1.23 -3.47 -13.45
C THR A 126 -1.95 -3.16 -14.75
N LEU A 127 -2.33 -1.89 -14.98
CA LEU A 127 -3.13 -1.46 -16.13
C LEU A 127 -2.30 -0.83 -17.25
N GLY A 128 -1.02 -0.50 -17.00
CA GLY A 128 -0.13 0.22 -17.91
C GLY A 128 -0.24 1.73 -17.79
N GLU A 129 -1.40 2.25 -17.43
CA GLU A 129 -1.67 3.69 -17.33
C GLU A 129 -2.76 4.00 -16.30
N LEU A 130 -2.81 5.25 -15.87
CA LEU A 130 -3.89 5.84 -15.08
C LEU A 130 -4.67 6.83 -15.93
N LYS A 131 -5.96 6.63 -16.09
CA LYS A 131 -6.87 7.57 -16.74
C LYS A 131 -7.44 8.55 -15.72
N VAL A 132 -7.37 9.85 -16.03
CA VAL A 132 -8.00 10.91 -15.26
C VAL A 132 -9.02 11.60 -16.15
N THR A 133 -10.30 11.60 -15.72
CA THR A 133 -11.41 12.13 -16.47
C THR A 133 -11.99 13.34 -15.72
N PRO A 134 -11.69 14.56 -16.12
CA PRO A 134 -12.30 15.75 -15.55
C PRO A 134 -13.78 15.83 -15.97
N LYS A 135 -14.55 16.74 -15.34
CA LYS A 135 -15.89 17.03 -15.87
C LYS A 135 -15.77 17.68 -17.26
N PRO A 136 -16.74 17.45 -18.16
CA PRO A 136 -16.67 17.91 -19.55
C PRO A 136 -16.40 19.42 -19.71
N GLU A 137 -16.81 20.21 -18.73
CA GLU A 137 -16.60 21.68 -18.69
C GLU A 137 -15.16 22.10 -18.36
N PHE A 138 -14.32 21.15 -17.85
CA PHE A 138 -12.94 21.41 -17.39
C PHE A 138 -11.87 20.74 -18.24
N GLY A 139 -12.22 20.06 -19.32
CA GLY A 139 -11.26 19.49 -20.26
C GLY A 139 -11.53 18.06 -20.69
N GLU A 140 -10.60 17.54 -21.48
CA GLU A 140 -10.66 16.17 -22.02
C GLU A 140 -9.98 15.18 -21.08
N PRO A 141 -10.36 13.88 -21.15
CA PRO A 141 -9.68 12.83 -20.42
C PRO A 141 -8.19 12.73 -20.77
N THR A 142 -7.35 12.56 -19.76
CA THR A 142 -5.90 12.38 -19.91
C THR A 142 -5.46 11.02 -19.37
N THR A 143 -4.37 10.49 -19.91
CA THR A 143 -3.77 9.22 -19.48
C THR A 143 -2.33 9.42 -19.06
N TRP A 144 -1.93 8.74 -17.99
CA TRP A 144 -0.63 8.91 -17.34
C TRP A 144 0.01 7.57 -17.04
N SER A 145 1.17 7.33 -17.62
CA SER A 145 2.03 6.16 -17.34
C SER A 145 3.15 6.46 -16.35
N ASP A 146 3.34 7.74 -15.99
CA ASP A 146 4.38 8.21 -15.09
C ASP A 146 3.78 9.12 -14.01
N VAL A 147 3.92 8.69 -12.75
CA VAL A 147 3.34 9.43 -11.60
C VAL A 147 4.08 10.74 -11.34
N ASP A 148 5.36 10.83 -11.64
CA ASP A 148 6.12 12.06 -11.40
C ASP A 148 5.71 13.16 -12.38
N LYS A 149 5.38 12.80 -13.63
CA LYS A 149 4.78 13.72 -14.59
C LYS A 149 3.37 14.13 -14.18
N LEU A 150 2.56 13.17 -13.71
CA LEU A 150 1.23 13.43 -13.20
C LEU A 150 1.27 14.38 -11.98
N ALA A 151 2.20 14.19 -11.06
CA ALA A 151 2.34 15.07 -9.90
C ALA A 151 2.70 16.52 -10.32
N LYS A 152 3.56 16.69 -11.32
CA LYS A 152 3.87 18.01 -11.90
C LYS A 152 2.64 18.65 -12.52
N ALA A 153 1.86 17.91 -13.30
CA ALA A 153 0.62 18.42 -13.91
C ALA A 153 -0.41 18.86 -12.85
N VAL A 154 -0.44 18.18 -11.69
CA VAL A 154 -1.28 18.60 -10.56
C VAL A 154 -0.77 19.90 -9.93
N ILE A 155 0.55 20.06 -9.76
CA ILE A 155 1.16 21.30 -9.24
C ILE A 155 0.93 22.47 -10.19
N GLU A 156 1.04 22.24 -11.49
CA GLU A 156 0.84 23.23 -12.56
C GLU A 156 -0.64 23.57 -12.81
N GLY A 157 -1.56 22.82 -12.18
CA GLY A 157 -2.99 23.03 -12.27
C GLY A 157 -3.66 22.45 -13.52
N GLU A 158 -2.91 21.68 -14.33
CA GLU A 158 -3.45 20.96 -15.50
C GLU A 158 -4.39 19.82 -15.09
N VAL A 159 -4.12 19.19 -13.95
CA VAL A 159 -4.95 18.13 -13.37
C VAL A 159 -5.47 18.56 -12.01
N HIS A 160 -6.79 18.61 -11.87
CA HIS A 160 -7.39 18.97 -10.60
C HIS A 160 -7.24 17.81 -9.57
N PRO A 161 -6.85 18.09 -8.32
CA PRO A 161 -6.65 17.07 -7.27
C PRO A 161 -7.84 16.14 -7.04
N PHE A 162 -9.05 16.66 -7.20
CA PHE A 162 -10.26 15.85 -7.07
C PHE A 162 -10.40 14.84 -8.22
N ASP A 163 -10.12 15.26 -9.46
CA ASP A 163 -10.23 14.40 -10.65
C ASP A 163 -9.16 13.30 -10.61
N LEU A 164 -7.95 13.64 -10.14
CA LEU A 164 -6.92 12.62 -9.84
C LEU A 164 -7.41 11.58 -8.84
N LYS A 165 -8.00 12.01 -7.71
CA LYS A 165 -8.54 11.06 -6.71
C LYS A 165 -9.63 10.16 -7.29
N MET A 166 -10.46 10.70 -8.15
CA MET A 166 -11.52 9.91 -8.80
C MET A 166 -10.96 8.95 -9.84
N GLY A 167 -9.98 9.38 -10.65
CA GLY A 167 -9.26 8.51 -11.58
C GLY A 167 -8.55 7.35 -10.87
N VAL A 168 -7.90 7.61 -9.73
CA VAL A 168 -7.31 6.56 -8.89
C VAL A 168 -8.38 5.61 -8.32
N ALA A 169 -9.57 6.12 -7.95
CA ALA A 169 -10.66 5.28 -7.49
C ALA A 169 -11.19 4.34 -8.58
N GLU A 170 -11.33 4.83 -9.81
CA GLU A 170 -11.76 4.06 -10.97
C GLU A 170 -10.70 3.03 -11.37
N GLY A 171 -9.43 3.43 -11.50
CA GLY A 171 -8.34 2.54 -11.81
C GLY A 171 -8.20 1.41 -10.78
N LEU A 172 -8.25 1.75 -9.50
CA LEU A 172 -8.20 0.75 -8.43
C LEU A 172 -9.44 -0.16 -8.44
N SER A 173 -10.61 0.39 -8.73
CA SER A 173 -11.82 -0.40 -8.90
C SER A 173 -11.70 -1.42 -10.02
N SER A 174 -11.06 -1.06 -11.13
CA SER A 174 -10.79 -1.96 -12.25
C SER A 174 -9.80 -3.06 -11.86
N VAL A 175 -8.73 -2.72 -11.16
CA VAL A 175 -7.75 -3.69 -10.63
C VAL A 175 -8.40 -4.71 -9.69
N LEU A 176 -9.33 -4.27 -8.84
CA LEU A 176 -10.00 -5.12 -7.86
C LEU A 176 -11.25 -5.84 -8.41
N ALA A 177 -11.70 -5.52 -9.62
CA ALA A 177 -12.90 -6.11 -10.20
C ALA A 177 -12.87 -7.65 -10.27
N PRO A 178 -11.79 -8.31 -10.72
CA PRO A 178 -11.71 -9.77 -10.76
C PRO A 178 -11.87 -10.42 -9.38
N LEU A 179 -11.31 -9.78 -8.34
CA LEU A 179 -11.43 -10.28 -6.97
C LEU A 179 -12.87 -10.15 -6.45
N ARG A 180 -13.54 -9.04 -6.74
CA ARG A 180 -14.94 -8.86 -6.36
C ARG A 180 -15.84 -9.87 -7.06
N SER A 181 -15.71 -10.01 -8.38
CA SER A 181 -16.48 -11.00 -9.15
C SER A 181 -16.33 -12.41 -8.59
N HIS A 182 -15.11 -12.80 -8.18
CA HIS A 182 -14.92 -14.12 -7.57
C HIS A 182 -15.76 -14.33 -6.30
N PHE A 183 -15.90 -13.31 -5.45
CA PHE A 183 -16.71 -13.40 -4.23
C PHE A 183 -18.21 -13.22 -4.51
N ASP A 184 -18.58 -12.43 -5.51
CA ASP A 184 -19.98 -12.29 -5.96
C ASP A 184 -20.49 -13.64 -6.52
N ASP A 185 -19.66 -14.35 -7.28
CA ASP A 185 -19.95 -15.68 -7.80
C ASP A 185 -19.90 -16.78 -6.73
N ASN A 186 -19.24 -16.53 -5.59
CA ASN A 186 -19.05 -17.49 -4.52
C ASN A 186 -19.40 -16.90 -3.12
N PRO A 187 -20.64 -16.44 -2.89
CA PRO A 187 -21.00 -15.73 -1.65
C PRO A 187 -20.84 -16.59 -0.40
N GLN A 188 -21.01 -17.91 -0.50
CA GLN A 188 -20.84 -18.83 0.61
C GLN A 188 -19.39 -18.88 1.12
N LYS A 189 -18.39 -18.73 0.22
CA LYS A 189 -16.97 -18.68 0.61
C LYS A 189 -16.66 -17.42 1.41
N LEU A 190 -17.22 -16.27 0.99
CA LEU A 190 -17.08 -15.01 1.71
C LEU A 190 -17.73 -15.09 3.09
N GLN A 191 -18.95 -15.61 3.16
CA GLN A 191 -19.66 -15.77 4.44
C GLN A 191 -18.89 -16.67 5.40
N LYS A 192 -18.42 -17.84 4.95
CA LYS A 192 -17.60 -18.74 5.76
C LYS A 192 -16.31 -18.07 6.27
N MET A 193 -15.66 -17.25 5.44
CA MET A 193 -14.48 -16.50 5.85
C MET A 193 -14.80 -15.46 6.93
N LEU A 194 -15.94 -14.75 6.80
CA LEU A 194 -16.39 -13.77 7.79
C LEU A 194 -16.73 -14.43 9.13
N GLU A 195 -17.41 -15.57 9.11
CA GLU A 195 -17.69 -16.36 10.32
C GLU A 195 -16.40 -16.79 11.05
N ILE A 196 -15.40 -17.31 10.31
CA ILE A 196 -14.11 -17.72 10.89
C ILE A 196 -13.35 -16.52 11.48
N THR A 197 -13.49 -15.34 10.91
CA THR A 197 -12.77 -14.13 11.35
C THR A 197 -13.52 -13.34 12.42
N GLY A 198 -14.72 -13.78 12.83
CA GLY A 198 -15.55 -13.13 13.85
C GLY A 198 -16.11 -11.77 13.40
N LYS A 199 -16.37 -11.61 12.11
CA LYS A 199 -16.89 -10.37 11.52
C LYS A 199 -18.25 -10.60 10.88
#